data_c80ec3bccfcc12259781fddca685495e
#
_entry.id   c80ec3bccfcc12259781fddca685495e
#
_cell.length_a   1.000
_cell.length_b   1.000
_cell.length_c   1.000
_cell.angle_alpha   90.00
_cell.angle_beta   90.00
_cell.angle_gamma   90.00
#
_symmetry.space_group_name_H-M   'P 1'
#
loop_
_entity.id
_entity.type
_entity.pdbx_description
1 polymer ?
#
loop_
_entity_poly.entity_id
_entity_poly.type
_entity_poly.pdbx_seq_one_letter_code
_entity_poly.pdbx_strand_id
1 'polypeptide(L)'
;MATASARLRQVRRQRELGLSLSPLALTKSMRAQRIATGSARARLPIVINGTTHLVTERGARIVMSDEASLRFGVGGTMRVLQTDRIDAALVLCIDATLRLDGAVHVGCGTKLRVGPRATVSIGAGTYVNAQCRVMAGEAIDIGRGCTIAWGVTIMDSDFHPLAVAGEEPGPVRAPVRIGDRVWIGAESMVLKGVTIGDGAVVAARSLVTDDVPPGALVGGHPARVLKENVVWEP
;
A
#
# COMPACT_ATOMS: atom_id res chain seq x y z
N MET A 1 -10.95 -7.08 30.49
CA MET A 1 -9.84 -8.07 30.58
C MET A 1 -10.15 -9.21 29.61
N ALA A 2 -9.37 -9.35 28.53
CA ALA A 2 -9.51 -10.50 27.63
C ALA A 2 -9.02 -11.76 28.36
N THR A 3 -9.82 -12.82 28.40
CA THR A 3 -9.48 -14.05 29.10
C THR A 3 -8.25 -14.72 28.49
N ALA A 4 -7.45 -15.42 29.30
CA ALA A 4 -6.27 -16.19 28.85
C ALA A 4 -6.59 -17.11 27.66
N SER A 5 -7.81 -17.65 27.60
CA SER A 5 -8.33 -18.49 26.51
C SER A 5 -8.46 -17.73 25.17
N ALA A 6 -8.79 -16.44 25.18
CA ALA A 6 -8.86 -15.63 23.97
C ALA A 6 -7.47 -15.33 23.41
N ARG A 7 -6.49 -15.09 24.30
CA ARG A 7 -5.08 -14.91 23.91
C ARG A 7 -4.47 -16.17 23.32
N LEU A 8 -4.75 -17.34 23.90
CA LEU A 8 -4.25 -18.63 23.38
C LEU A 8 -4.85 -18.97 22.00
N ARG A 9 -6.14 -18.73 21.77
CA ARG A 9 -6.78 -18.92 20.45
C ARG A 9 -6.20 -17.98 19.40
N GLN A 10 -5.87 -16.77 19.77
CA GLN A 10 -5.25 -15.78 18.90
C GLN A 10 -3.81 -16.18 18.52
N VAL A 11 -3.02 -16.66 19.49
CA VAL A 11 -1.67 -17.22 19.29
C VAL A 11 -1.70 -18.41 18.33
N ARG A 12 -2.66 -19.32 18.49
CA ARG A 12 -2.80 -20.51 17.64
C ARG A 12 -3.13 -20.15 16.20
N ARG A 13 -4.08 -19.23 15.98
CA ARG A 13 -4.48 -18.75 14.64
C ARG A 13 -3.36 -17.99 13.93
N GLN A 14 -2.54 -17.25 14.65
CA GLN A 14 -1.39 -16.54 14.08
C GLN A 14 -0.26 -17.48 13.68
N ARG A 15 -0.04 -18.60 14.43
CA ARG A 15 0.86 -19.67 14.03
C ARG A 15 0.41 -20.35 12.73
N GLU A 16 -0.88 -20.61 12.58
CA GLU A 16 -1.48 -21.16 11.34
C GLU A 16 -1.28 -20.24 10.14
N LEU A 17 -1.14 -18.92 10.36
CA LEU A 17 -0.87 -17.91 9.32
C LEU A 17 0.63 -17.69 9.07
N GLY A 18 1.52 -18.45 9.72
CA GLY A 18 2.97 -18.32 9.56
C GLY A 18 3.54 -16.99 10.09
N LEU A 19 2.82 -16.30 10.98
CA LEU A 19 3.24 -15.03 11.56
C LEU A 19 4.14 -15.30 12.78
N SER A 20 5.35 -14.76 12.77
CA SER A 20 6.19 -14.73 13.95
C SER A 20 5.58 -13.81 15.01
N LEU A 21 5.16 -14.40 16.13
CA LEU A 21 4.65 -13.66 17.30
C LEU A 21 5.79 -13.13 18.17
N SER A 22 6.71 -12.41 17.58
CA SER A 22 7.66 -11.71 18.43
C SER A 22 6.92 -10.69 19.31
N PRO A 23 7.33 -10.48 20.58
CA PRO A 23 6.75 -9.42 21.42
C PRO A 23 6.76 -8.06 20.73
N LEU A 24 7.74 -7.82 19.89
CA LEU A 24 7.89 -6.59 19.10
C LEU A 24 6.79 -6.45 18.03
N ALA A 25 6.43 -7.53 17.33
CA ALA A 25 5.34 -7.52 16.36
C ALA A 25 3.99 -7.21 17.04
N LEU A 26 3.74 -7.79 18.21
CA LEU A 26 2.54 -7.55 19.00
C LEU A 26 2.46 -6.08 19.45
N THR A 27 3.56 -5.53 19.98
CA THR A 27 3.63 -4.14 20.42
C THR A 27 3.36 -3.16 19.28
N LYS A 28 3.95 -3.39 18.11
CA LYS A 28 3.72 -2.56 16.91
C LYS A 28 2.29 -2.64 16.41
N SER A 29 1.72 -3.84 16.38
CA SER A 29 0.32 -4.05 15.98
C SER A 29 -0.64 -3.33 16.95
N MET A 30 -0.40 -3.42 18.24
CA MET A 30 -1.20 -2.70 19.26
C MET A 30 -1.04 -1.18 19.16
N ARG A 31 0.16 -0.67 18.85
CA ARG A 31 0.39 0.76 18.64
C ARG A 31 -0.38 1.26 17.42
N ALA A 32 -0.32 0.55 16.30
CA ALA A 32 -1.09 0.90 15.10
C ALA A 32 -2.60 0.85 15.37
N GLN A 33 -3.06 -0.12 16.15
CA GLN A 33 -4.46 -0.24 16.55
C GLN A 33 -4.97 0.95 17.38
N ARG A 34 -4.13 1.58 18.21
CA ARG A 34 -4.53 2.73 19.04
C ARG A 34 -4.89 3.96 18.22
N ILE A 35 -4.32 4.10 17.02
CA ILE A 35 -4.62 5.20 16.09
C ILE A 35 -5.65 4.81 15.03
N ALA A 36 -6.11 3.56 15.05
CA ALA A 36 -7.16 3.07 14.17
C ALA A 36 -8.54 3.48 14.71
N THR A 37 -9.36 4.05 13.83
CA THR A 37 -10.75 4.38 14.09
C THR A 37 -11.64 3.41 13.31
N GLY A 38 -12.58 2.78 14.00
CA GLY A 38 -13.49 1.76 13.46
C GLY A 38 -13.83 0.71 14.52
N SER A 39 -14.91 -0.04 14.34
CA SER A 39 -15.50 -0.88 15.39
C SER A 39 -14.81 -2.23 15.60
N ALA A 40 -13.58 -2.41 15.20
CA ALA A 40 -12.84 -3.67 15.36
C ALA A 40 -12.62 -4.08 16.83
N ARG A 41 -13.71 -4.24 17.58
CA ARG A 41 -13.66 -4.55 19.02
C ARG A 41 -13.26 -5.98 19.36
N ALA A 42 -13.21 -6.92 18.41
CA ALA A 42 -13.07 -8.35 18.74
C ALA A 42 -11.89 -9.08 18.09
N ARG A 43 -11.16 -8.46 17.12
CA ARG A 43 -10.05 -9.10 16.40
C ARG A 43 -8.92 -8.08 16.28
N LEU A 44 -7.65 -8.52 16.28
CA LEU A 44 -6.54 -7.65 15.86
C LEU A 44 -6.63 -7.50 14.32
N PRO A 45 -7.29 -6.47 13.80
CA PRO A 45 -7.41 -6.29 12.35
C PRO A 45 -6.10 -5.82 11.73
N ILE A 46 -5.18 -5.29 12.55
CA ILE A 46 -3.86 -4.84 12.11
C ILE A 46 -2.80 -5.79 12.62
N VAL A 47 -2.09 -6.41 11.68
CA VAL A 47 -0.92 -7.25 11.96
C VAL A 47 0.29 -6.66 11.25
N ILE A 48 1.29 -6.26 12.03
CA ILE A 48 2.55 -5.69 11.55
C ILE A 48 3.68 -6.65 11.90
N ASN A 49 4.51 -6.99 10.92
CA ASN A 49 5.69 -7.82 11.16
C ASN A 49 6.67 -7.12 12.11
N GLY A 50 7.34 -7.89 12.98
CA GLY A 50 8.28 -7.40 13.98
C GLY A 50 9.46 -6.62 13.41
N THR A 51 9.91 -6.92 12.19
CA THR A 51 10.99 -6.19 11.50
C THR A 51 10.54 -4.87 10.85
N THR A 52 9.21 -4.62 10.75
CA THR A 52 8.68 -3.39 10.17
C THR A 52 8.99 -2.18 11.04
N HIS A 53 9.55 -1.12 10.45
CA HIS A 53 9.66 0.18 11.10
C HIS A 53 8.28 0.86 11.11
N LEU A 54 7.70 1.03 12.31
CA LEU A 54 6.45 1.75 12.50
C LEU A 54 6.73 3.13 13.10
N VAL A 55 6.47 4.18 12.31
CA VAL A 55 6.52 5.57 12.75
C VAL A 55 5.13 6.17 12.64
N THR A 56 4.64 6.75 13.73
CA THR A 56 3.34 7.45 13.77
C THR A 56 3.52 8.76 14.48
N GLU A 57 3.23 9.86 13.81
CA GLU A 57 3.33 11.21 14.34
C GLU A 57 1.98 11.68 14.90
N ARG A 58 1.95 12.90 15.47
CA ARG A 58 0.74 13.49 16.06
C ARG A 58 -0.38 13.62 15.01
N GLY A 59 -1.60 13.28 15.38
CA GLY A 59 -2.78 13.37 14.52
C GLY A 59 -2.86 12.29 13.43
N ALA A 60 -1.85 11.42 13.28
CA ALA A 60 -1.91 10.32 12.34
C ALA A 60 -3.05 9.35 12.66
N ARG A 61 -3.78 8.91 11.61
CA ARG A 61 -4.94 8.04 11.75
C ARG A 61 -4.90 6.88 10.76
N ILE A 62 -5.43 5.73 11.21
CA ILE A 62 -5.79 4.61 10.34
C ILE A 62 -7.32 4.50 10.39
N VAL A 63 -7.99 4.79 9.29
CA VAL A 63 -9.46 4.72 9.18
C VAL A 63 -9.80 3.40 8.50
N MET A 64 -10.63 2.59 9.16
CA MET A 64 -10.93 1.23 8.71
C MET A 64 -12.44 1.03 8.64
N SER A 65 -12.93 0.37 7.57
CA SER A 65 -14.28 -0.17 7.53
C SER A 65 -14.44 -1.33 8.52
N ASP A 66 -15.67 -1.73 8.84
CA ASP A 66 -15.96 -2.75 9.87
C ASP A 66 -15.31 -4.10 9.58
N GLU A 67 -15.17 -4.47 8.33
CA GLU A 67 -14.55 -5.73 7.89
C GLU A 67 -13.08 -5.59 7.51
N ALA A 68 -12.51 -4.38 7.62
CA ALA A 68 -11.16 -4.14 7.19
C ALA A 68 -10.12 -4.85 8.05
N SER A 69 -9.07 -5.32 7.38
CA SER A 69 -7.88 -5.85 8.03
C SER A 69 -6.62 -5.45 7.27
N LEU A 70 -5.53 -5.21 7.97
CA LEU A 70 -4.23 -4.90 7.41
C LEU A 70 -3.21 -5.95 7.83
N ARG A 71 -2.55 -6.57 6.87
CA ARG A 71 -1.33 -7.33 7.08
C ARG A 71 -0.17 -6.59 6.46
N PHE A 72 0.77 -6.10 7.26
CA PHE A 72 1.86 -5.27 6.81
C PHE A 72 3.23 -5.90 7.08
N GLY A 73 4.06 -5.95 6.06
CA GLY A 73 5.40 -6.54 6.14
C GLY A 73 5.37 -8.07 6.27
N VAL A 74 4.27 -8.72 5.91
CA VAL A 74 4.03 -10.15 6.11
C VAL A 74 3.91 -10.86 4.77
N GLY A 75 4.75 -11.88 4.55
CA GLY A 75 4.62 -12.77 3.40
C GLY A 75 4.87 -12.08 2.05
N GLY A 76 4.42 -12.72 1.02
CA GLY A 76 4.56 -12.39 -0.39
C GLY A 76 5.06 -13.62 -1.15
N THR A 77 4.80 -13.66 -2.44
CA THR A 77 5.25 -14.77 -3.33
C THR A 77 6.78 -14.96 -3.29
N MET A 78 7.50 -13.92 -2.87
CA MET A 78 8.97 -13.92 -2.77
C MET A 78 9.52 -14.49 -1.45
N ARG A 79 8.67 -15.03 -0.57
CA ARG A 79 9.13 -15.59 0.72
C ARG A 79 10.19 -16.68 0.58
N VAL A 80 10.19 -17.38 -0.55
CA VAL A 80 11.15 -18.47 -0.84
C VAL A 80 12.51 -17.92 -1.29
N LEU A 81 12.59 -16.71 -1.81
CA LEU A 81 13.82 -16.11 -2.35
C LEU A 81 14.49 -15.12 -1.39
N GLN A 82 13.86 -14.80 -0.26
CA GLN A 82 14.37 -13.83 0.70
C GLN A 82 15.14 -14.51 1.82
N THR A 83 16.45 -14.64 1.66
CA THR A 83 17.39 -14.96 2.74
C THR A 83 17.76 -13.71 3.55
N ASP A 84 17.52 -12.50 3.02
CA ASP A 84 17.91 -11.25 3.65
C ASP A 84 16.75 -10.59 4.40
N ARG A 85 17.06 -10.01 5.57
CA ARG A 85 16.12 -9.21 6.36
C ARG A 85 15.88 -7.88 5.65
N ILE A 86 14.89 -7.83 4.75
CA ILE A 86 14.47 -6.58 4.13
C ILE A 86 13.40 -5.94 5.01
N ASP A 87 13.76 -4.85 5.66
CA ASP A 87 12.89 -4.13 6.56
C ASP A 87 11.78 -3.38 5.79
N ALA A 88 10.53 -3.65 6.16
CA ALA A 88 9.39 -2.86 5.71
C ALA A 88 9.28 -1.58 6.55
N ALA A 89 8.59 -0.56 6.06
CA ALA A 89 8.32 0.65 6.82
C ALA A 89 6.89 1.14 6.59
N LEU A 90 6.18 1.41 7.69
CA LEU A 90 4.92 2.15 7.70
C LEU A 90 5.15 3.46 8.45
N VAL A 91 5.12 4.57 7.70
CA VAL A 91 5.36 5.92 8.23
C VAL A 91 4.13 6.76 7.99
N LEU A 92 3.46 7.15 9.07
CA LEU A 92 2.34 8.08 9.06
C LEU A 92 2.78 9.39 9.72
N CYS A 93 2.95 10.41 8.88
CA CYS A 93 3.37 11.75 9.32
C CYS A 93 2.25 12.52 10.04
N ILE A 94 2.50 13.77 10.40
CA ILE A 94 1.55 14.63 11.11
C ILE A 94 0.24 14.73 10.34
N ASP A 95 -0.87 14.44 11.01
CA ASP A 95 -2.23 14.45 10.47
C ASP A 95 -2.44 13.60 9.21
N ALA A 96 -1.53 12.65 8.96
CA ALA A 96 -1.65 11.69 7.86
C ALA A 96 -2.81 10.72 8.06
N THR A 97 -3.44 10.31 6.97
CA THR A 97 -4.55 9.35 7.02
C THR A 97 -4.27 8.14 6.12
N LEU A 98 -4.30 6.94 6.69
CA LEU A 98 -4.37 5.68 5.95
C LEU A 98 -5.80 5.14 6.03
N ARG A 99 -6.49 5.04 4.89
CA ARG A 99 -7.85 4.47 4.78
C ARG A 99 -7.79 3.05 4.24
N LEU A 100 -8.52 2.14 4.88
CA LEU A 100 -8.59 0.74 4.47
C LEU A 100 -10.06 0.33 4.36
N ASP A 101 -10.46 -0.12 3.18
CA ASP A 101 -11.82 -0.57 2.92
C ASP A 101 -11.82 -2.08 2.66
N GLY A 102 -11.80 -2.86 3.73
CA GLY A 102 -11.75 -4.32 3.70
C GLY A 102 -10.35 -4.89 3.93
N ALA A 103 -10.13 -6.14 3.54
CA ALA A 103 -8.87 -6.83 3.76
C ALA A 103 -7.79 -6.32 2.80
N VAL A 104 -6.66 -5.87 3.34
CA VAL A 104 -5.50 -5.38 2.59
C VAL A 104 -4.24 -6.12 3.03
N HIS A 105 -3.45 -6.54 2.06
CA HIS A 105 -2.17 -7.19 2.30
C HIS A 105 -1.02 -6.36 1.71
N VAL A 106 -0.01 -6.08 2.54
CA VAL A 106 1.22 -5.39 2.13
C VAL A 106 2.42 -6.28 2.45
N GLY A 107 3.15 -6.66 1.43
CA GLY A 107 4.26 -7.60 1.50
C GLY A 107 5.49 -7.06 2.22
N CYS A 108 6.42 -7.99 2.48
CA CYS A 108 7.69 -7.69 3.16
C CYS A 108 8.55 -6.70 2.37
N GLY A 109 9.36 -5.90 3.06
CA GLY A 109 10.24 -4.91 2.45
C GLY A 109 9.54 -3.69 1.86
N THR A 110 8.21 -3.66 1.83
CA THR A 110 7.44 -2.53 1.31
C THR A 110 7.54 -1.32 2.23
N LYS A 111 7.73 -0.16 1.64
CA LYS A 111 7.78 1.14 2.32
C LYS A 111 6.55 1.95 1.95
N LEU A 112 5.63 2.15 2.90
CA LEU A 112 4.47 3.01 2.77
C LEU A 112 4.67 4.24 3.63
N ARG A 113 4.78 5.41 2.99
CA ARG A 113 4.91 6.70 3.66
C ARG A 113 3.72 7.58 3.28
N VAL A 114 2.98 8.01 4.28
CA VAL A 114 1.93 9.01 4.15
C VAL A 114 2.44 10.31 4.75
N GLY A 115 2.67 11.29 3.89
CA GLY A 115 3.22 12.59 4.26
C GLY A 115 2.29 13.42 5.14
N PRO A 116 2.73 14.59 5.62
CA PRO A 116 1.90 15.46 6.45
C PRO A 116 0.60 15.85 5.76
N ARG A 117 -0.54 15.60 6.42
CA ARG A 117 -1.91 15.83 5.94
C ARG A 117 -2.29 15.07 4.65
N ALA A 118 -1.42 14.19 4.17
CA ALA A 118 -1.69 13.35 3.00
C ALA A 118 -2.63 12.18 3.36
N THR A 119 -3.23 11.61 2.33
CA THR A 119 -4.08 10.42 2.45
C THR A 119 -3.60 9.31 1.52
N VAL A 120 -3.59 8.08 2.03
CA VAL A 120 -3.53 6.87 1.20
C VAL A 120 -4.78 6.07 1.46
N SER A 121 -5.51 5.72 0.40
CA SER A 121 -6.68 4.84 0.47
C SER A 121 -6.37 3.52 -0.24
N ILE A 122 -6.74 2.39 0.34
CA ILE A 122 -6.56 1.07 -0.28
C ILE A 122 -7.85 0.27 -0.13
N GLY A 123 -8.40 -0.14 -1.27
CA GLY A 123 -9.64 -0.90 -1.35
C GLY A 123 -9.50 -2.37 -0.98
N ALA A 124 -10.65 -2.99 -0.68
CA ALA A 124 -10.76 -4.38 -0.27
C ALA A 124 -10.14 -5.37 -1.27
N GLY A 125 -9.47 -6.39 -0.76
CA GLY A 125 -8.88 -7.46 -1.58
C GLY A 125 -7.60 -7.05 -2.31
N THR A 126 -7.14 -5.82 -2.15
CA THR A 126 -5.92 -5.35 -2.79
C THR A 126 -4.69 -5.95 -2.12
N TYR A 127 -3.79 -6.44 -2.98
CA TYR A 127 -2.52 -7.04 -2.62
C TYR A 127 -1.35 -6.21 -3.15
N VAL A 128 -0.58 -5.63 -2.24
CA VAL A 128 0.69 -4.96 -2.54
C VAL A 128 1.82 -5.94 -2.21
N ASN A 129 2.57 -6.38 -3.21
CA ASN A 129 3.62 -7.38 -3.06
C ASN A 129 4.85 -6.79 -2.33
N ALA A 130 5.92 -7.55 -2.31
CA ALA A 130 7.15 -7.22 -1.60
C ALA A 130 7.92 -6.05 -2.25
N GLN A 131 8.69 -5.33 -1.41
CA GLN A 131 9.66 -4.30 -1.84
C GLN A 131 9.05 -3.11 -2.61
N CYS A 132 7.74 -2.92 -2.55
CA CYS A 132 7.08 -1.76 -3.14
C CYS A 132 7.41 -0.47 -2.37
N ARG A 133 7.21 0.66 -3.04
CA ARG A 133 7.28 2.01 -2.46
C ARG A 133 5.99 2.75 -2.77
N VAL A 134 5.27 3.15 -1.73
CA VAL A 134 4.08 4.01 -1.85
C VAL A 134 4.36 5.28 -1.06
N MET A 135 4.50 6.40 -1.74
CA MET A 135 4.93 7.67 -1.15
C MET A 135 3.93 8.77 -1.48
N ALA A 136 3.04 9.06 -0.53
CA ALA A 136 2.02 10.08 -0.67
C ALA A 136 2.47 11.41 -0.06
N GLY A 137 2.46 12.46 -0.85
CA GLY A 137 2.62 13.85 -0.44
C GLY A 137 1.29 14.60 -0.36
N GLU A 138 0.26 14.11 -1.08
CA GLU A 138 -1.10 14.66 -1.15
C GLU A 138 -2.12 13.53 -1.04
N ALA A 139 -2.30 12.73 -2.11
CA ALA A 139 -3.25 11.62 -2.10
C ALA A 139 -2.85 10.50 -3.07
N ILE A 140 -2.92 9.25 -2.60
CA ILE A 140 -2.84 8.05 -3.44
C ILE A 140 -4.05 7.18 -3.12
N ASP A 141 -4.91 6.97 -4.13
CA ASP A 141 -6.07 6.10 -4.02
C ASP A 141 -5.85 4.83 -4.84
N ILE A 142 -5.95 3.66 -4.20
CA ILE A 142 -5.84 2.34 -4.82
C ILE A 142 -7.16 1.63 -4.62
N GLY A 143 -7.81 1.26 -5.71
CA GLY A 143 -9.12 0.60 -5.73
C GLY A 143 -9.10 -0.80 -5.16
N ARG A 144 -10.18 -1.54 -5.38
CA ARG A 144 -10.43 -2.89 -4.86
C ARG A 144 -9.84 -3.95 -5.78
N GLY A 145 -9.38 -5.06 -5.20
CA GLY A 145 -8.93 -6.24 -5.96
C GLY A 145 -7.71 -5.97 -6.85
N CYS A 146 -6.93 -4.94 -6.54
CA CYS A 146 -5.72 -4.64 -7.28
C CYS A 146 -4.58 -5.61 -6.93
N THR A 147 -3.76 -5.93 -7.91
CA THR A 147 -2.51 -6.67 -7.73
C THR A 147 -1.34 -5.78 -8.10
N ILE A 148 -0.60 -5.34 -7.09
CA ILE A 148 0.63 -4.56 -7.25
C ILE A 148 1.80 -5.51 -7.08
N ALA A 149 2.53 -5.80 -8.16
CA ALA A 149 3.66 -6.73 -8.15
C ALA A 149 4.86 -6.16 -7.35
N TRP A 150 5.88 -6.98 -7.15
CA TRP A 150 7.05 -6.56 -6.36
C TRP A 150 7.82 -5.40 -7.00
N GLY A 151 8.47 -4.59 -6.15
CA GLY A 151 9.33 -3.51 -6.57
C GLY A 151 8.63 -2.31 -7.19
N VAL A 152 7.30 -2.31 -7.27
CA VAL A 152 6.53 -1.18 -7.82
C VAL A 152 6.71 0.06 -6.98
N THR A 153 6.86 1.22 -7.64
CA THR A 153 6.89 2.53 -7.00
C THR A 153 5.68 3.34 -7.43
N ILE A 154 4.93 3.89 -6.47
CA ILE A 154 3.80 4.80 -6.68
C ILE A 154 4.10 6.08 -5.89
N MET A 155 4.12 7.22 -6.57
CA MET A 155 4.37 8.51 -5.94
C MET A 155 3.52 9.62 -6.57
N ASP A 156 3.02 10.51 -5.72
CA ASP A 156 2.20 11.65 -6.10
C ASP A 156 2.94 12.99 -6.03
N SER A 157 4.26 12.95 -5.97
CA SER A 157 5.09 14.14 -5.78
C SER A 157 6.43 14.02 -6.46
N ASP A 158 6.91 15.13 -7.03
CA ASP A 158 8.30 15.29 -7.49
C ASP A 158 9.26 15.67 -6.35
N PHE A 159 8.72 15.98 -5.16
CA PHE A 159 9.43 16.48 -3.98
C PHE A 159 10.09 17.85 -4.15
N HIS A 160 10.37 18.26 -5.37
CA HIS A 160 11.01 19.54 -5.71
C HIS A 160 10.20 20.30 -6.75
N PRO A 161 10.07 21.64 -6.66
CA PRO A 161 9.48 22.43 -7.72
C PRO A 161 10.38 22.38 -8.97
N LEU A 162 9.74 22.27 -10.12
CA LEU A 162 10.40 22.33 -11.43
C LEU A 162 9.69 23.37 -12.29
N ALA A 163 10.45 24.29 -12.86
CA ALA A 163 9.96 25.28 -13.80
C ALA A 163 10.87 25.32 -15.03
N VAL A 164 10.29 25.63 -16.18
CA VAL A 164 11.07 26.08 -17.35
C VAL A 164 11.42 27.56 -17.15
N ALA A 165 12.61 27.97 -17.59
CA ALA A 165 13.04 29.34 -17.41
C ALA A 165 12.04 30.34 -18.06
N GLY A 166 11.52 31.25 -17.26
CA GLY A 166 10.48 32.21 -17.67
C GLY A 166 9.04 31.75 -17.49
N GLU A 167 8.82 30.54 -16.95
CA GLU A 167 7.50 29.99 -16.64
C GLU A 167 7.32 29.80 -15.12
N GLU A 168 6.07 29.84 -14.66
CA GLU A 168 5.75 29.49 -13.30
C GLU A 168 5.97 27.97 -13.10
N PRO A 169 6.47 27.54 -11.92
CA PRO A 169 6.64 26.13 -11.66
C PRO A 169 5.33 25.36 -11.65
N GLY A 170 5.31 24.22 -12.28
CA GLY A 170 4.19 23.29 -12.22
C GLY A 170 3.96 22.75 -10.80
N PRO A 171 2.80 22.10 -10.55
CA PRO A 171 2.49 21.55 -9.24
C PRO A 171 3.50 20.48 -8.84
N VAL A 172 4.08 20.62 -7.64
CA VAL A 172 5.01 19.64 -7.06
C VAL A 172 4.30 18.32 -6.75
N ARG A 173 2.98 18.37 -6.48
CA ARG A 173 2.13 17.23 -6.13
C ARG A 173 0.91 17.20 -7.02
N ALA A 174 0.46 15.99 -7.34
CA ALA A 174 -0.82 15.74 -7.98
C ALA A 174 -1.29 14.33 -7.63
N PRO A 175 -2.54 14.14 -7.18
CA PRO A 175 -3.05 12.86 -6.73
C PRO A 175 -2.87 11.75 -7.75
N VAL A 176 -2.54 10.53 -7.28
CA VAL A 176 -2.56 9.32 -8.10
C VAL A 176 -3.84 8.54 -7.80
N ARG A 177 -4.55 8.11 -8.84
CA ARG A 177 -5.75 7.30 -8.72
C ARG A 177 -5.59 5.99 -9.50
N ILE A 178 -5.78 4.88 -8.82
CA ILE A 178 -5.74 3.54 -9.39
C ILE A 178 -7.12 2.93 -9.17
N GLY A 179 -7.81 2.62 -10.25
CA GLY A 179 -9.15 2.05 -10.24
C GLY A 179 -9.21 0.64 -9.65
N ASP A 180 -10.36 0.01 -9.78
CA ASP A 180 -10.60 -1.34 -9.29
C ASP A 180 -9.96 -2.38 -10.23
N ARG A 181 -9.51 -3.52 -9.67
CA ARG A 181 -8.95 -4.65 -10.43
C ARG A 181 -7.85 -4.23 -11.40
N VAL A 182 -6.94 -3.37 -10.98
CA VAL A 182 -5.76 -2.99 -11.74
C VAL A 182 -4.61 -3.94 -11.41
N TRP A 183 -3.90 -4.40 -12.45
CA TRP A 183 -2.66 -5.14 -12.29
C TRP A 183 -1.47 -4.28 -12.68
N ILE A 184 -0.57 -4.01 -11.72
CA ILE A 184 0.69 -3.30 -12.00
C ILE A 184 1.82 -4.31 -11.93
N GLY A 185 2.48 -4.53 -13.07
CA GLY A 185 3.61 -5.42 -13.25
C GLY A 185 4.84 -4.99 -12.45
N ALA A 186 5.72 -5.95 -12.19
CA ALA A 186 6.90 -5.78 -11.33
C ALA A 186 7.81 -4.63 -11.79
N GLU A 187 8.42 -3.95 -10.81
CA GLU A 187 9.42 -2.89 -11.02
C GLU A 187 8.89 -1.69 -11.83
N SER A 188 7.57 -1.56 -11.99
CA SER A 188 6.97 -0.40 -12.66
C SER A 188 6.91 0.82 -11.74
N MET A 189 6.79 1.99 -12.35
CA MET A 189 6.69 3.27 -11.65
C MET A 189 5.46 4.03 -12.13
N VAL A 190 4.63 4.51 -11.18
CA VAL A 190 3.47 5.38 -11.43
C VAL A 190 3.76 6.73 -10.81
N LEU A 191 3.72 7.78 -11.63
CA LEU A 191 4.07 9.14 -11.20
C LEU A 191 2.84 9.97 -10.86
N LYS A 192 3.10 11.15 -10.27
CA LYS A 192 2.07 12.10 -9.85
C LYS A 192 1.07 12.43 -10.96
N GLY A 193 -0.19 12.63 -10.57
CA GLY A 193 -1.28 13.05 -11.44
C GLY A 193 -1.91 11.94 -12.27
N VAL A 194 -1.31 10.75 -12.33
CA VAL A 194 -1.79 9.63 -13.16
C VAL A 194 -3.09 9.06 -12.60
N THR A 195 -4.05 8.82 -13.50
CA THR A 195 -5.23 8.01 -13.27
C THR A 195 -5.13 6.71 -14.07
N ILE A 196 -5.20 5.55 -13.40
CA ILE A 196 -5.26 4.23 -14.04
C ILE A 196 -6.69 3.72 -13.93
N GLY A 197 -7.35 3.50 -15.06
CA GLY A 197 -8.74 3.05 -15.12
C GLY A 197 -8.92 1.59 -14.67
N ASP A 198 -10.17 1.24 -14.35
CA ASP A 198 -10.55 -0.08 -13.86
C ASP A 198 -10.12 -1.20 -14.80
N GLY A 199 -9.64 -2.31 -14.26
CA GLY A 199 -9.23 -3.49 -15.01
C GLY A 199 -8.00 -3.31 -15.90
N ALA A 200 -7.33 -2.15 -15.85
CA ALA A 200 -6.13 -1.91 -16.64
C ALA A 200 -4.94 -2.77 -16.15
N VAL A 201 -4.01 -2.99 -17.06
CA VAL A 201 -2.77 -3.73 -16.81
C VAL A 201 -1.58 -2.86 -17.19
N VAL A 202 -0.64 -2.72 -16.28
CA VAL A 202 0.67 -2.09 -16.53
C VAL A 202 1.70 -3.20 -16.65
N ALA A 203 2.36 -3.30 -17.81
CA ALA A 203 3.42 -4.28 -18.03
C ALA A 203 4.61 -4.02 -17.09
N ALA A 204 5.36 -5.08 -16.77
CA ALA A 204 6.52 -4.96 -15.89
C ALA A 204 7.54 -3.92 -16.41
N ARG A 205 8.22 -3.22 -15.48
CA ARG A 205 9.27 -2.22 -15.76
C ARG A 205 8.79 -1.04 -16.61
N SER A 206 7.51 -0.66 -16.48
CA SER A 206 6.95 0.49 -17.18
C SER A 206 7.03 1.76 -16.36
N LEU A 207 7.21 2.90 -17.05
CA LEU A 207 7.10 4.23 -16.46
C LEU A 207 5.78 4.87 -16.91
N VAL A 208 4.81 4.95 -15.98
CA VAL A 208 3.48 5.52 -16.25
C VAL A 208 3.50 7.00 -15.88
N THR A 209 3.41 7.86 -16.90
CA THR A 209 3.42 9.33 -16.80
C THR A 209 2.09 9.94 -17.24
N ASP A 210 1.28 9.18 -17.94
CA ASP A 210 0.01 9.61 -18.53
C ASP A 210 -1.12 8.71 -18.04
N ASP A 211 -2.36 9.18 -18.12
CA ASP A 211 -3.53 8.41 -17.75
C ASP A 211 -3.67 7.12 -18.58
N VAL A 212 -4.13 6.06 -17.92
CA VAL A 212 -4.33 4.75 -18.52
C VAL A 212 -5.83 4.47 -18.63
N PRO A 213 -6.35 4.23 -19.84
CA PRO A 213 -7.77 3.91 -20.03
C PRO A 213 -8.18 2.62 -19.30
N PRO A 214 -9.46 2.49 -18.88
CA PRO A 214 -9.98 1.24 -18.33
C PRO A 214 -9.77 0.07 -19.30
N GLY A 215 -9.40 -1.10 -18.77
CA GLY A 215 -9.17 -2.33 -19.55
C GLY A 215 -8.04 -2.22 -20.57
N ALA A 216 -7.15 -1.24 -20.48
CA ALA A 216 -6.00 -1.15 -21.37
C ALA A 216 -4.78 -1.89 -20.79
N LEU A 217 -3.99 -2.50 -21.65
CA LEU A 217 -2.62 -2.90 -21.35
C LEU A 217 -1.68 -1.80 -21.83
N VAL A 218 -0.91 -1.24 -20.90
CA VAL A 218 0.14 -0.27 -21.21
C VAL A 218 1.51 -0.83 -20.87
N GLY A 219 2.54 -0.33 -21.54
CA GLY A 219 3.92 -0.76 -21.27
C GLY A 219 4.95 0.15 -21.91
N GLY A 220 6.17 0.11 -21.40
CA GLY A 220 7.30 0.86 -21.92
C GLY A 220 7.74 2.02 -21.02
N HIS A 221 8.69 2.81 -21.50
CA HIS A 221 9.37 3.88 -20.78
C HIS A 221 9.57 5.11 -21.70
N PRO A 222 8.61 6.08 -21.72
CA PRO A 222 7.34 6.10 -21.02
C PRO A 222 6.34 5.05 -21.52
N ALA A 223 5.37 4.67 -20.67
CA ALA A 223 4.34 3.69 -21.01
C ALA A 223 3.41 4.22 -22.11
N ARG A 224 3.01 3.33 -23.04
CA ARG A 224 2.02 3.61 -24.08
C ARG A 224 1.03 2.45 -24.15
N VAL A 225 -0.16 2.71 -24.67
CA VAL A 225 -1.17 1.68 -24.88
C VAL A 225 -0.64 0.65 -25.89
N LEU A 226 -0.61 -0.61 -25.47
CA LEU A 226 -0.20 -1.77 -26.28
C LEU A 226 -1.41 -2.56 -26.79
N LYS A 227 -2.44 -2.66 -25.94
CA LYS A 227 -3.70 -3.37 -26.25
C LYS A 227 -4.84 -2.71 -25.49
N GLU A 228 -6.03 -2.83 -26.02
CA GLU A 228 -7.28 -2.41 -25.38
C GLU A 228 -8.13 -3.66 -25.06
N ASN A 229 -9.13 -3.47 -24.20
CA ASN A 229 -10.10 -4.50 -23.80
C ASN A 229 -9.44 -5.79 -23.29
N VAL A 230 -8.36 -5.64 -22.50
CA VAL A 230 -7.74 -6.80 -21.86
C VAL A 230 -8.55 -7.23 -20.63
N VAL A 231 -8.55 -8.53 -20.38
CA VAL A 231 -9.13 -9.13 -19.17
C VAL A 231 -8.02 -9.91 -18.49
N TRP A 232 -7.92 -9.77 -17.18
CA TRP A 232 -6.99 -10.54 -16.37
C TRP A 232 -7.70 -11.01 -15.08
N GLU A 233 -7.23 -12.09 -14.51
CA GLU A 233 -7.72 -12.64 -13.24
C GLU A 233 -6.59 -12.65 -12.21
N PRO A 234 -6.85 -12.29 -10.93
CA PRO A 234 -5.85 -12.23 -9.86
C PRO A 234 -5.37 -13.62 -9.39
#